data_1a3bd5297ca11f03d2dca6d8f55da5d7
#
_entry.id   1a3bd5297ca11f03d2dca6d8f55da5d7
#
_cell.length_a   1.000
_cell.length_b   1.000
_cell.length_c   1.000
_cell.angle_alpha   90.00
_cell.angle_beta   90.00
_cell.angle_gamma   90.00
#
_symmetry.space_group_name_H-M   'P 1'
#
loop_
_entity.id
_entity.type
_entity.pdbx_description
1 polymer ?
#
loop_
_entity_poly.entity_id
_entity_poly.type
_entity_poly.pdbx_seq_one_letter_code
_entity_poly.pdbx_strand_id
1 'polypeptide(L)'
;MKRFLLLVLSCVLFVFSNVAQSGLKSLNQLNNQLAEAKSATEQLDAKIELIDFYAQVDPRKWKMSIQELIVIRKRYSERLSQQKIDIIFAEYLLKSGNMERFKQVFSTKLSTIVVRSREVLFRLNRIRFEYELALENWQGAKKTADSSLLLLRKQRNNAQSSLIYQDISRLYMSRSIRDSAFWASDRAISFAKRSQKREILVQALQNQARNYGYFLDLESAVQKELQAIRLAEELDVDHLKIHSFIEIALYSSYVGNWTEALGYLKRALQLAREFHDDRSIAIIELNFSKVYLHQNQVTLAFYHVRKAQRSFLQEKDLYHVAQCAHSIGNIATVKGDVVLAKTSYEQAISFFKNEKMEADLAEVYQDFGQLCLQIGDLSKAKYYLELSVESDNIVHSISLIDRYKLLSMLFMKNGDLRKALKFQNDYIQFLESNSIKRNDSKIAELTSSNLREERERLIEVQQRRIEKEKKEQEILKLQNDRVLYISLIIIFAIVFSLVILILRMKQVRSRQEQREAELSQTLLRTQMNPHFVFNAMSVIQSYIYDNNPEKSSQFLVNFSRLMRLILENSPKEFIPLELE
;
A
#
# COMPACT_ATOMS: atom_id res chain seq x y z
N MET A 1 -40.56 1.48 1.07
CA MET A 1 -39.33 0.73 1.24
C MET A 1 -38.29 0.94 0.10
N LYS A 2 -38.61 0.75 -1.19
CA LYS A 2 -37.65 1.00 -2.29
C LYS A 2 -37.08 2.44 -2.38
N ARG A 3 -37.85 3.47 -2.09
CA ARG A 3 -37.37 4.87 -2.09
C ARG A 3 -36.51 5.22 -0.88
N PHE A 4 -36.71 4.55 0.27
CA PHE A 4 -35.87 4.73 1.45
C PHE A 4 -34.52 4.04 1.29
N LEU A 5 -34.46 2.86 0.65
CA LEU A 5 -33.22 2.17 0.31
C LEU A 5 -32.38 2.96 -0.71
N LEU A 6 -32.99 3.59 -1.69
CA LEU A 6 -32.31 4.45 -2.68
C LEU A 6 -31.75 5.72 -2.04
N LEU A 7 -32.42 6.30 -1.06
CA LEU A 7 -31.95 7.47 -0.32
C LEU A 7 -30.77 7.10 0.61
N VAL A 8 -30.81 5.95 1.26
CA VAL A 8 -29.69 5.46 2.10
C VAL A 8 -28.50 5.08 1.23
N LEU A 9 -28.70 4.43 0.08
CA LEU A 9 -27.61 4.15 -0.88
C LEU A 9 -27.02 5.45 -1.47
N SER A 10 -27.82 6.46 -1.77
CA SER A 10 -27.32 7.74 -2.27
C SER A 10 -26.58 8.52 -1.19
N CYS A 11 -27.00 8.49 0.09
CA CYS A 11 -26.27 9.08 1.20
C CYS A 11 -24.96 8.36 1.51
N VAL A 12 -24.93 7.02 1.44
CA VAL A 12 -23.71 6.24 1.63
C VAL A 12 -22.71 6.48 0.48
N LEU A 13 -23.18 6.54 -0.77
CA LEU A 13 -22.35 6.92 -1.91
C LEU A 13 -21.88 8.38 -1.85
N PHE A 14 -22.68 9.30 -1.28
CA PHE A 14 -22.29 10.70 -1.12
C PHE A 14 -21.28 10.91 0.03
N VAL A 15 -21.33 10.10 1.07
CA VAL A 15 -20.34 10.13 2.16
C VAL A 15 -19.00 9.52 1.71
N PHE A 16 -19.01 8.46 0.90
CA PHE A 16 -17.78 7.89 0.32
C PHE A 16 -17.17 8.76 -0.80
N SER A 17 -17.95 9.61 -1.48
CA SER A 17 -17.42 10.54 -2.49
C SER A 17 -16.80 11.82 -1.89
N ASN A 18 -17.16 12.20 -0.67
CA ASN A 18 -16.67 13.43 -0.02
C ASN A 18 -15.40 13.23 0.85
N VAL A 19 -14.98 12.00 1.13
CA VAL A 19 -13.73 11.72 1.88
C VAL A 19 -12.51 11.63 0.95
N ALA A 20 -12.71 11.51 -0.37
CA ALA A 20 -11.64 11.39 -1.38
C ALA A 20 -11.30 12.72 -2.09
N GLN A 21 -11.80 13.87 -1.62
CA GLN A 21 -11.46 15.18 -2.20
C GLN A 21 -10.50 15.99 -1.34
N SER A 22 -9.38 15.41 -0.93
CA SER A 22 -8.19 16.17 -0.56
C SER A 22 -7.31 16.35 -1.81
N GLY A 23 -7.40 17.47 -2.48
CA GLY A 23 -6.40 18.18 -3.26
C GLY A 23 -5.56 17.48 -4.35
N LEU A 24 -5.51 16.17 -4.42
CA LEU A 24 -4.85 15.41 -5.49
C LEU A 24 -5.88 15.04 -6.55
N LYS A 25 -5.69 15.53 -7.77
CA LYS A 25 -6.45 15.04 -8.92
C LYS A 25 -6.36 13.52 -8.95
N SER A 26 -7.48 12.82 -9.02
CA SER A 26 -7.45 11.35 -9.10
C SER A 26 -6.67 10.91 -10.34
N LEU A 27 -6.01 9.76 -10.28
CA LEU A 27 -5.28 9.21 -11.43
C LEU A 27 -6.15 9.18 -12.71
N ASN A 28 -7.45 8.91 -12.55
CA ASN A 28 -8.41 8.92 -13.65
C ASN A 28 -8.59 10.32 -14.25
N GLN A 29 -8.65 11.36 -13.41
CA GLN A 29 -8.74 12.74 -13.92
C GLN A 29 -7.49 13.16 -14.69
N LEU A 30 -6.30 12.79 -14.20
CA LEU A 30 -5.03 13.07 -14.89
C LEU A 30 -4.92 12.33 -16.22
N ASN A 31 -5.33 11.05 -16.26
CA ASN A 31 -5.35 10.27 -17.50
C ASN A 31 -6.37 10.83 -18.50
N ASN A 32 -7.55 11.28 -18.05
CA ASN A 32 -8.54 11.92 -18.91
C ASN A 32 -8.01 13.25 -19.48
N GLN A 33 -7.37 14.08 -18.66
CA GLN A 33 -6.72 15.31 -19.11
C GLN A 33 -5.65 15.05 -20.19
N LEU A 34 -4.85 13.98 -20.00
CA LEU A 34 -3.85 13.59 -20.98
C LEU A 34 -4.50 13.11 -22.31
N ALA A 35 -5.63 12.40 -22.22
CA ALA A 35 -6.37 11.93 -23.38
C ALA A 35 -7.11 13.06 -24.13
N GLU A 36 -7.60 14.08 -23.41
CA GLU A 36 -8.34 15.24 -23.95
C GLU A 36 -7.43 16.34 -24.51
N ALA A 37 -6.13 16.31 -24.21
CA ALA A 37 -5.16 17.31 -24.64
C ALA A 37 -5.01 17.36 -26.16
N LYS A 38 -5.31 18.52 -26.75
CA LYS A 38 -5.38 18.72 -28.21
C LYS A 38 -4.06 19.18 -28.81
N SER A 39 -3.21 19.87 -28.05
CA SER A 39 -1.93 20.37 -28.49
C SER A 39 -0.76 19.61 -27.86
N ALA A 40 0.42 19.63 -28.51
CA ALA A 40 1.62 18.99 -27.96
C ALA A 40 2.04 19.61 -26.61
N THR A 41 1.82 20.90 -26.40
CA THR A 41 2.07 21.61 -25.14
C THR A 41 1.11 21.16 -24.04
N GLU A 42 -0.19 21.05 -24.33
CA GLU A 42 -1.18 20.53 -23.38
C GLU A 42 -0.88 19.08 -22.98
N GLN A 43 -0.52 18.24 -23.95
CA GLN A 43 -0.10 16.85 -23.69
C GLN A 43 1.13 16.78 -22.79
N LEU A 44 2.12 17.68 -23.01
CA LEU A 44 3.29 17.74 -22.16
C LEU A 44 2.91 18.18 -20.72
N ASP A 45 2.10 19.22 -20.58
CA ASP A 45 1.70 19.73 -19.26
C ASP A 45 0.87 18.68 -18.49
N ALA A 46 -0.08 18.02 -19.14
CA ALA A 46 -0.82 16.89 -18.54
C ALA A 46 0.10 15.71 -18.16
N LYS A 47 1.10 15.40 -19.00
CA LYS A 47 2.09 14.36 -18.70
C LYS A 47 2.99 14.76 -17.52
N ILE A 48 3.33 16.03 -17.38
CA ILE A 48 4.09 16.56 -16.23
C ILE A 48 3.27 16.44 -14.94
N GLU A 49 1.98 16.80 -14.95
CA GLU A 49 1.11 16.61 -13.79
C GLU A 49 1.01 15.15 -13.36
N LEU A 50 0.93 14.23 -14.33
CA LEU A 50 0.93 12.79 -14.07
C LEU A 50 2.28 12.31 -13.50
N ILE A 51 3.40 12.83 -13.98
CA ILE A 51 4.74 12.56 -13.46
C ILE A 51 4.87 13.06 -12.03
N ASP A 52 4.37 14.27 -11.73
CA ASP A 52 4.37 14.83 -10.38
C ASP A 52 3.51 14.01 -9.42
N PHE A 53 2.39 13.46 -9.89
CA PHE A 53 1.57 12.51 -9.14
C PHE A 53 2.35 11.22 -8.84
N TYR A 54 2.97 10.60 -9.85
CA TYR A 54 3.74 9.38 -9.64
C TYR A 54 4.97 9.60 -8.74
N ALA A 55 5.57 10.79 -8.75
CA ALA A 55 6.66 11.14 -7.84
C ALA A 55 6.27 11.06 -6.36
N GLN A 56 4.97 11.09 -6.06
CA GLN A 56 4.43 11.01 -4.70
C GLN A 56 3.94 9.61 -4.34
N VAL A 57 3.35 8.87 -5.31
CA VAL A 57 2.62 7.64 -5.00
C VAL A 57 3.24 6.36 -5.59
N ASP A 58 4.08 6.46 -6.62
CA ASP A 58 4.69 5.29 -7.27
C ASP A 58 6.05 5.64 -7.92
N PRO A 59 7.14 5.58 -7.15
CA PRO A 59 8.48 5.89 -7.65
C PRO A 59 8.93 5.10 -8.88
N ARG A 60 8.44 3.86 -9.08
CA ARG A 60 8.75 3.08 -10.29
C ARG A 60 8.09 3.66 -11.53
N LYS A 61 6.79 3.96 -11.44
CA LYS A 61 6.08 4.63 -12.55
C LYS A 61 6.64 6.01 -12.80
N TRP A 62 7.01 6.74 -11.74
CA TRP A 62 7.71 8.00 -11.87
C TRP A 62 8.99 7.87 -12.70
N LYS A 63 9.88 6.91 -12.36
CA LYS A 63 11.12 6.63 -13.09
C LYS A 63 10.86 6.29 -14.57
N MET A 64 9.89 5.40 -14.83
CA MET A 64 9.50 5.02 -16.20
C MET A 64 8.98 6.21 -17.00
N SER A 65 8.09 7.01 -16.43
CA SER A 65 7.52 8.19 -17.08
C SER A 65 8.57 9.27 -17.40
N ILE A 66 9.57 9.42 -16.52
CA ILE A 66 10.72 10.31 -16.79
C ILE A 66 11.57 9.79 -17.97
N GLN A 67 11.84 8.48 -18.02
CA GLN A 67 12.60 7.89 -19.14
C GLN A 67 11.88 8.07 -20.47
N GLU A 68 10.57 7.84 -20.50
CA GLU A 68 9.74 8.10 -21.67
C GLU A 68 9.79 9.59 -22.08
N LEU A 69 9.68 10.50 -21.09
CA LEU A 69 9.71 11.94 -21.34
C LEU A 69 11.03 12.38 -21.99
N ILE A 70 12.16 11.80 -21.57
CA ILE A 70 13.48 12.08 -22.14
C ILE A 70 13.56 11.60 -23.58
N VAL A 71 13.03 10.41 -23.89
CA VAL A 71 13.02 9.84 -25.25
C VAL A 71 12.22 10.73 -26.20
N ILE A 72 11.04 11.19 -25.77
CA ILE A 72 10.18 12.03 -26.61
C ILE A 72 10.58 13.50 -26.66
N ARG A 73 11.56 13.95 -25.84
CA ARG A 73 12.04 15.34 -25.77
C ARG A 73 12.33 15.95 -27.15
N LYS A 74 12.90 15.19 -28.06
CA LYS A 74 13.23 15.64 -29.43
C LYS A 74 12.00 15.99 -30.28
N ARG A 75 10.80 15.52 -29.89
CA ARG A 75 9.54 15.81 -30.60
C ARG A 75 9.02 17.23 -30.29
N TYR A 76 9.50 17.83 -29.22
CA TYR A 76 9.10 19.19 -28.83
C TYR A 76 10.09 20.21 -29.40
N SER A 77 9.63 21.00 -30.34
CA SER A 77 10.43 22.08 -30.98
C SER A 77 10.45 23.34 -30.13
N GLU A 78 9.43 23.54 -29.28
CA GLU A 78 9.29 24.72 -28.46
C GLU A 78 10.32 24.75 -27.31
N ARG A 79 11.05 25.87 -27.20
CA ARG A 79 12.11 26.06 -26.18
C ARG A 79 11.60 25.87 -24.74
N LEU A 80 10.41 26.39 -24.42
CA LEU A 80 9.82 26.27 -23.09
C LEU A 80 9.53 24.81 -22.72
N SER A 81 8.99 24.03 -23.66
CA SER A 81 8.71 22.62 -23.49
C SER A 81 9.97 21.81 -23.21
N GLN A 82 11.06 22.09 -23.94
CA GLN A 82 12.36 21.46 -23.69
C GLN A 82 12.93 21.84 -22.32
N GLN A 83 12.76 23.09 -21.89
CA GLN A 83 13.19 23.54 -20.57
C GLN A 83 12.44 22.85 -19.43
N LYS A 84 11.11 22.69 -19.55
CA LYS A 84 10.32 21.93 -18.57
C LYS A 84 10.83 20.49 -18.42
N ILE A 85 11.11 19.82 -19.53
CA ILE A 85 11.63 18.44 -19.52
C ILE A 85 13.01 18.37 -18.86
N ASP A 86 13.93 19.27 -19.19
CA ASP A 86 15.27 19.29 -18.59
C ASP A 86 15.22 19.56 -17.08
N ILE A 87 14.30 20.41 -16.62
CA ILE A 87 14.07 20.69 -15.20
C ILE A 87 13.57 19.44 -14.48
N ILE A 88 12.54 18.78 -15.00
CA ILE A 88 11.99 17.55 -14.41
C ILE A 88 13.03 16.44 -14.37
N PHE A 89 13.84 16.33 -15.43
CA PHE A 89 14.93 15.35 -15.44
C PHE A 89 16.00 15.67 -14.38
N ALA A 90 16.33 16.93 -14.17
CA ALA A 90 17.27 17.32 -13.12
C ALA A 90 16.68 17.05 -11.71
N GLU A 91 15.39 17.30 -11.47
CA GLU A 91 14.70 16.92 -10.22
C GLU A 91 14.77 15.40 -9.99
N TYR A 92 14.56 14.61 -11.03
CA TYR A 92 14.69 13.15 -10.94
C TYR A 92 16.11 12.72 -10.55
N LEU A 93 17.14 13.28 -11.22
CA LEU A 93 18.53 12.94 -10.93
C LEU A 93 18.91 13.29 -9.48
N LEU A 94 18.43 14.44 -9.00
CA LEU A 94 18.63 14.88 -7.61
C LEU A 94 17.99 13.91 -6.62
N LYS A 95 16.71 13.57 -6.82
CA LYS A 95 15.96 12.66 -5.94
C LYS A 95 16.46 11.21 -6.01
N SER A 96 16.98 10.77 -7.15
CA SER A 96 17.56 9.42 -7.29
C SER A 96 19.00 9.31 -6.73
N GLY A 97 19.61 10.44 -6.29
CA GLY A 97 20.98 10.46 -5.76
C GLY A 97 22.07 10.46 -6.83
N ASN A 98 21.73 10.54 -8.13
CA ASN A 98 22.72 10.59 -9.21
C ASN A 98 23.32 12.00 -9.35
N MET A 99 24.10 12.43 -8.35
CA MET A 99 24.62 13.79 -8.22
C MET A 99 25.61 14.14 -9.33
N GLU A 100 26.42 13.19 -9.80
CA GLU A 100 27.36 13.44 -10.92
C GLU A 100 26.62 13.89 -12.17
N ARG A 101 25.63 13.10 -12.59
CA ARG A 101 24.82 13.44 -13.78
C ARG A 101 23.93 14.67 -13.54
N PHE A 102 23.47 14.88 -12.33
CA PHE A 102 22.74 16.10 -11.95
C PHE A 102 23.60 17.35 -12.14
N LYS A 103 24.84 17.37 -11.58
CA LYS A 103 25.78 18.49 -11.74
C LYS A 103 26.10 18.76 -13.22
N GLN A 104 26.29 17.71 -14.01
CA GLN A 104 26.50 17.81 -15.47
C GLN A 104 25.31 18.44 -16.19
N VAL A 105 24.10 17.94 -15.97
CA VAL A 105 22.88 18.46 -16.61
C VAL A 105 22.63 19.89 -16.20
N PHE A 106 22.80 20.22 -14.92
CA PHE A 106 22.60 21.57 -14.43
C PHE A 106 23.59 22.55 -15.06
N SER A 107 24.89 22.26 -15.01
CA SER A 107 25.93 23.15 -15.56
C SER A 107 25.79 23.37 -17.07
N THR A 108 25.44 22.32 -17.82
CA THR A 108 25.38 22.41 -19.29
C THR A 108 24.06 22.94 -19.84
N LYS A 109 22.93 22.72 -19.13
CA LYS A 109 21.60 23.00 -19.67
C LYS A 109 20.81 24.03 -18.86
N LEU A 110 20.97 24.07 -17.53
CA LEU A 110 20.09 24.83 -16.64
C LEU A 110 20.72 26.08 -16.04
N SER A 111 22.05 26.16 -15.95
CA SER A 111 22.76 27.27 -15.28
C SER A 111 22.47 28.65 -15.90
N THR A 112 22.36 28.73 -17.22
CA THR A 112 22.17 29.97 -17.98
C THR A 112 20.75 30.16 -18.51
N ILE A 113 19.83 29.27 -18.15
CA ILE A 113 18.46 29.31 -18.67
C ILE A 113 17.69 30.53 -18.17
N VAL A 114 17.03 31.24 -19.08
CA VAL A 114 16.08 32.29 -18.77
C VAL A 114 14.67 31.76 -18.95
N VAL A 115 13.90 31.70 -17.88
CA VAL A 115 12.52 31.21 -17.88
C VAL A 115 11.56 32.37 -17.58
N ARG A 116 10.54 32.53 -18.41
CA ARG A 116 9.48 33.54 -18.24
C ARG A 116 8.32 33.05 -17.37
N SER A 117 8.02 31.74 -17.43
CA SER A 117 6.97 31.14 -16.58
C SER A 117 7.40 31.14 -15.12
N ARG A 118 6.59 31.74 -14.25
CA ARG A 118 6.88 31.84 -12.81
C ARG A 118 6.92 30.49 -12.12
N GLU A 119 6.06 29.58 -12.52
CA GLU A 119 6.01 28.21 -11.96
C GLU A 119 7.28 27.43 -12.32
N VAL A 120 7.66 27.46 -13.59
CA VAL A 120 8.88 26.80 -14.08
C VAL A 120 10.12 27.45 -13.45
N LEU A 121 10.12 28.78 -13.27
CA LEU A 121 11.20 29.51 -12.59
C LEU A 121 11.30 29.11 -11.11
N PHE A 122 10.16 28.90 -10.43
CA PHE A 122 10.17 28.43 -9.06
C PHE A 122 10.81 27.03 -8.93
N ARG A 123 10.43 26.08 -9.80
CA ARG A 123 11.07 24.74 -9.85
C ARG A 123 12.57 24.86 -10.14
N LEU A 124 12.95 25.64 -11.14
CA LEU A 124 14.35 25.89 -11.50
C LEU A 124 15.16 26.47 -10.34
N ASN A 125 14.60 27.44 -9.60
CA ASN A 125 15.29 28.03 -8.46
C ASN A 125 15.51 26.99 -7.33
N ARG A 126 14.55 26.09 -7.09
CA ARG A 126 14.77 25.02 -6.11
C ARG A 126 15.87 24.05 -6.53
N ILE A 127 15.93 23.71 -7.80
CA ILE A 127 17.04 22.88 -8.35
C ILE A 127 18.37 23.64 -8.26
N ARG A 128 18.37 24.94 -8.55
CA ARG A 128 19.56 25.79 -8.40
C ARG A 128 20.01 25.87 -6.95
N PHE A 129 19.09 26.02 -6.01
CA PHE A 129 19.38 25.99 -4.59
C PHE A 129 20.08 24.67 -4.18
N GLU A 130 19.58 23.52 -4.60
CA GLU A 130 20.19 22.21 -4.33
C GLU A 130 21.59 22.09 -4.98
N TYR A 131 21.75 22.61 -6.20
CA TYR A 131 23.05 22.63 -6.87
C TYR A 131 24.08 23.49 -6.10
N GLU A 132 23.69 24.69 -5.69
CA GLU A 132 24.56 25.59 -4.91
C GLU A 132 24.89 24.99 -3.53
N LEU A 133 23.92 24.33 -2.90
CA LEU A 133 24.12 23.64 -1.64
C LEU A 133 25.11 22.46 -1.78
N ALA A 134 24.96 21.69 -2.86
CA ALA A 134 25.87 20.57 -3.15
C ALA A 134 27.30 21.00 -3.51
N LEU A 135 27.50 22.27 -3.90
CA LEU A 135 28.82 22.89 -4.11
C LEU A 135 29.33 23.66 -2.89
N GLU A 136 28.61 23.57 -1.76
CA GLU A 136 28.89 24.37 -0.54
C GLU A 136 28.92 25.90 -0.77
N ASN A 137 28.29 26.36 -1.85
CA ASN A 137 28.13 27.77 -2.13
C ASN A 137 26.95 28.37 -1.36
N TRP A 138 27.15 28.61 -0.07
CA TRP A 138 26.12 29.11 0.85
C TRP A 138 25.53 30.47 0.44
N GLN A 139 26.35 31.36 -0.13
CA GLN A 139 25.91 32.68 -0.62
C GLN A 139 25.01 32.52 -1.85
N GLY A 140 25.38 31.65 -2.78
CA GLY A 140 24.59 31.32 -3.95
C GLY A 140 23.23 30.67 -3.58
N ALA A 141 23.25 29.69 -2.69
CA ALA A 141 22.03 29.05 -2.16
C ALA A 141 21.09 30.10 -1.49
N LYS A 142 21.62 30.93 -0.61
CA LYS A 142 20.84 31.99 0.04
C LYS A 142 20.25 32.98 -0.96
N LYS A 143 21.04 33.46 -1.92
CA LYS A 143 20.57 34.37 -2.99
C LYS A 143 19.44 33.76 -3.80
N THR A 144 19.54 32.50 -4.09
CA THR A 144 18.50 31.73 -4.83
C THR A 144 17.22 31.62 -4.01
N ALA A 145 17.32 31.32 -2.72
CA ALA A 145 16.17 31.25 -1.82
C ALA A 145 15.49 32.64 -1.67
N ASP A 146 16.27 33.70 -1.45
CA ASP A 146 15.75 35.09 -1.36
C ASP A 146 15.04 35.50 -2.65
N SER A 147 15.61 35.15 -3.82
CA SER A 147 14.98 35.41 -5.13
C SER A 147 13.64 34.68 -5.25
N SER A 148 13.55 33.45 -4.75
CA SER A 148 12.30 32.67 -4.74
C SER A 148 11.25 33.30 -3.81
N LEU A 149 11.63 33.80 -2.63
CA LEU A 149 10.72 34.50 -1.74
C LEU A 149 10.18 35.81 -2.39
N LEU A 150 11.01 36.53 -3.12
CA LEU A 150 10.58 37.72 -3.85
C LEU A 150 9.54 37.43 -4.93
N LEU A 151 9.71 36.32 -5.66
CA LEU A 151 8.71 35.84 -6.63
C LEU A 151 7.36 35.53 -5.98
N LEU A 152 7.36 34.96 -4.75
CA LEU A 152 6.16 34.53 -4.04
C LEU A 152 5.41 35.65 -3.33
N ARG A 153 6.07 36.76 -2.98
CA ARG A 153 5.42 37.92 -2.36
C ARG A 153 4.21 38.42 -3.15
N LYS A 154 4.26 38.35 -4.49
CA LYS A 154 3.18 38.80 -5.39
C LYS A 154 2.07 37.75 -5.58
N GLN A 155 2.32 36.46 -5.27
CA GLN A 155 1.42 35.36 -5.59
C GLN A 155 0.64 34.79 -4.39
N ARG A 156 1.04 35.14 -3.15
CA ARG A 156 0.48 34.60 -1.90
C ARG A 156 0.34 33.07 -1.88
N ASN A 157 1.25 32.35 -2.57
CA ASN A 157 1.24 30.89 -2.59
C ASN A 157 1.87 30.33 -1.31
N ASN A 158 1.03 29.98 -0.34
CA ASN A 158 1.46 29.48 0.96
C ASN A 158 2.22 28.15 0.86
N ALA A 159 1.83 27.27 -0.05
CA ALA A 159 2.50 25.99 -0.26
C ALA A 159 3.96 26.19 -0.69
N GLN A 160 4.17 26.99 -1.73
CA GLN A 160 5.50 27.29 -2.24
C GLN A 160 6.34 28.07 -1.22
N SER A 161 5.72 29.00 -0.48
CA SER A 161 6.40 29.74 0.60
C SER A 161 6.91 28.80 1.69
N SER A 162 6.10 27.82 2.09
CA SER A 162 6.53 26.79 3.05
C SER A 162 7.75 26.03 2.55
N LEU A 163 7.75 25.57 1.30
CA LEU A 163 8.87 24.83 0.71
C LEU A 163 10.18 25.65 0.71
N ILE A 164 10.12 26.93 0.37
CA ILE A 164 11.34 27.79 0.40
C ILE A 164 11.84 28.00 1.83
N TYR A 165 10.94 28.17 2.80
CA TYR A 165 11.37 28.27 4.20
C TYR A 165 11.95 26.97 4.74
N GLN A 166 11.50 25.80 4.25
CA GLN A 166 12.16 24.50 4.53
C GLN A 166 13.58 24.46 3.93
N ASP A 167 13.75 24.96 2.69
CA ASP A 167 15.06 25.06 2.03
C ASP A 167 15.99 25.99 2.82
N ILE A 168 15.52 27.16 3.26
CA ILE A 168 16.26 28.11 4.12
C ILE A 168 16.61 27.47 5.48
N SER A 169 15.70 26.73 6.07
CA SER A 169 15.95 25.99 7.32
C SER A 169 17.10 25.00 7.17
N ARG A 170 17.11 24.22 6.08
CA ARG A 170 18.21 23.29 5.77
C ARG A 170 19.54 24.02 5.55
N LEU A 171 19.52 25.18 4.88
CA LEU A 171 20.71 26.01 4.68
C LEU A 171 21.31 26.45 6.02
N TYR A 172 20.50 26.97 6.94
CA TYR A 172 21.00 27.40 8.24
C TYR A 172 21.39 26.21 9.14
N MET A 173 20.67 25.09 9.05
CA MET A 173 21.03 23.85 9.75
C MET A 173 22.43 23.38 9.30
N SER A 174 22.70 23.29 7.99
CA SER A 174 24.01 22.86 7.47
C SER A 174 25.16 23.81 7.83
N ARG A 175 24.84 25.04 8.22
CA ARG A 175 25.80 26.02 8.76
C ARG A 175 25.84 26.05 10.29
N SER A 176 25.15 25.12 10.95
CA SER A 176 25.02 25.06 12.41
C SER A 176 24.46 26.35 13.07
N ILE A 177 23.68 27.15 12.31
CA ILE A 177 23.06 28.38 12.81
C ILE A 177 21.69 28.05 13.37
N ARG A 178 21.65 27.61 14.64
CA ARG A 178 20.48 27.06 15.31
C ARG A 178 19.24 27.95 15.23
N ASP A 179 19.36 29.20 15.75
CA ASP A 179 18.20 30.10 15.85
C ASP A 179 17.57 30.42 14.49
N SER A 180 18.42 30.62 13.46
CA SER A 180 17.94 30.85 12.11
C SER A 180 17.30 29.64 11.47
N ALA A 181 17.83 28.42 11.75
CA ALA A 181 17.24 27.17 11.27
C ALA A 181 15.84 26.95 11.85
N PHE A 182 15.67 27.17 13.17
CA PHE A 182 14.36 27.06 13.81
C PHE A 182 13.41 28.17 13.39
N TRP A 183 13.85 29.41 13.31
CA TRP A 183 13.05 30.53 12.77
C TRP A 183 12.50 30.18 11.38
N ALA A 184 13.33 29.66 10.49
CA ALA A 184 12.90 29.29 9.15
C ALA A 184 11.90 28.12 9.17
N SER A 185 12.15 27.06 9.98
CA SER A 185 11.23 25.93 10.09
C SER A 185 9.87 26.33 10.69
N ASP A 186 9.83 27.23 11.66
CA ASP A 186 8.58 27.77 12.20
C ASP A 186 7.78 28.55 11.16
N ARG A 187 8.48 29.34 10.33
CA ARG A 187 7.86 30.02 9.18
C ARG A 187 7.32 29.02 8.16
N ALA A 188 8.07 27.95 7.88
CA ALA A 188 7.62 26.89 6.98
C ALA A 188 6.31 26.26 7.49
N ILE A 189 6.23 25.91 8.77
CA ILE A 189 5.02 25.35 9.41
C ILE A 189 3.87 26.38 9.36
N SER A 190 4.13 27.65 9.65
CA SER A 190 3.11 28.70 9.61
C SER A 190 2.48 28.85 8.22
N PHE A 191 3.28 28.80 7.16
CA PHE A 191 2.80 28.84 5.78
C PHE A 191 2.10 27.53 5.40
N ALA A 192 2.64 26.37 5.81
CA ALA A 192 2.03 25.08 5.56
C ALA A 192 0.61 24.96 6.16
N LYS A 193 0.39 25.46 7.38
CA LYS A 193 -0.93 25.51 8.04
C LYS A 193 -1.97 26.34 7.28
N ARG A 194 -1.51 27.35 6.51
CA ARG A 194 -2.37 28.21 5.68
C ARG A 194 -2.51 27.69 4.25
N SER A 195 -1.82 26.62 3.91
CA SER A 195 -1.88 26.00 2.59
C SER A 195 -3.12 25.12 2.46
N GLN A 196 -3.69 25.09 1.24
CA GLN A 196 -4.71 24.11 0.90
C GLN A 196 -4.13 22.69 0.78
N LYS A 197 -2.82 22.58 0.53
CA LYS A 197 -2.10 21.30 0.42
C LYS A 197 -1.57 20.91 1.79
N ARG A 198 -2.38 20.16 2.55
CA ARG A 198 -2.06 19.78 3.94
C ARG A 198 -0.86 18.83 4.06
N GLU A 199 -0.53 18.08 3.01
CA GLU A 199 0.66 17.22 2.94
C GLU A 199 1.98 17.99 3.10
N ILE A 200 2.01 19.28 2.75
CA ILE A 200 3.18 20.15 2.96
C ILE A 200 3.43 20.40 4.46
N LEU A 201 2.38 20.33 5.28
CA LEU A 201 2.55 20.43 6.73
C LEU A 201 3.28 19.20 7.31
N VAL A 202 3.02 18.01 6.77
CA VAL A 202 3.79 16.80 7.12
C VAL A 202 5.27 17.02 6.84
N GLN A 203 5.61 17.47 5.64
CA GLN A 203 7.00 17.75 5.24
C GLN A 203 7.65 18.86 6.10
N ALA A 204 6.89 19.89 6.46
CA ALA A 204 7.40 20.98 7.32
C ALA A 204 7.68 20.50 8.76
N LEU A 205 6.86 19.59 9.29
CA LEU A 205 7.09 18.96 10.60
C LEU A 205 8.33 18.06 10.56
N GLN A 206 8.49 17.25 9.50
CA GLN A 206 9.70 16.45 9.29
C GLN A 206 10.97 17.30 9.16
N ASN A 207 10.88 18.44 8.47
CA ASN A 207 11.99 19.39 8.38
C ASN A 207 12.38 19.97 9.77
N GLN A 208 11.38 20.32 10.59
CA GLN A 208 11.63 20.80 11.95
C GLN A 208 12.18 19.69 12.85
N ALA A 209 11.68 18.46 12.71
CA ALA A 209 12.22 17.30 13.43
C ALA A 209 13.70 17.07 13.12
N ARG A 210 14.09 17.21 11.85
CA ARG A 210 15.49 17.11 11.43
C ARG A 210 16.36 18.19 12.07
N ASN A 211 15.86 19.44 12.22
CA ASN A 211 16.59 20.46 12.96
C ASN A 211 16.81 20.06 14.42
N TYR A 212 15.78 19.55 15.11
CA TYR A 212 15.91 19.07 16.48
C TYR A 212 16.94 17.92 16.57
N GLY A 213 16.87 16.94 15.66
CA GLY A 213 17.81 15.83 15.60
C GLY A 213 19.26 16.29 15.37
N TYR A 214 19.47 17.22 14.42
CA TYR A 214 20.77 17.80 14.11
C TYR A 214 21.38 18.54 15.33
N PHE A 215 20.58 19.27 16.08
CA PHE A 215 21.00 19.99 17.30
C PHE A 215 20.86 19.16 18.58
N LEU A 216 20.77 17.82 18.46
CA LEU A 216 20.80 16.84 19.54
C LEU A 216 19.63 16.90 20.55
N ASP A 217 18.54 17.57 20.20
CA ASP A 217 17.29 17.49 20.93
C ASP A 217 16.44 16.34 20.38
N LEU A 218 16.88 15.10 20.68
CA LEU A 218 16.30 13.88 20.12
C LEU A 218 14.85 13.65 20.59
N GLU A 219 14.51 14.09 21.78
CA GLU A 219 13.14 14.01 22.30
C GLU A 219 12.18 14.84 21.44
N SER A 220 12.50 16.12 21.22
CA SER A 220 11.70 17.00 20.36
C SER A 220 11.67 16.51 18.91
N ALA A 221 12.77 15.94 18.41
CA ALA A 221 12.83 15.35 17.08
C ALA A 221 11.82 14.22 16.93
N VAL A 222 11.82 13.23 17.85
CA VAL A 222 10.87 12.12 17.86
C VAL A 222 9.43 12.62 17.98
N GLN A 223 9.15 13.57 18.87
CA GLN A 223 7.81 14.14 19.00
C GLN A 223 7.30 14.78 17.70
N LYS A 224 8.16 15.49 16.95
CA LYS A 224 7.80 16.09 15.66
C LYS A 224 7.58 15.05 14.57
N GLU A 225 8.40 13.99 14.52
CA GLU A 225 8.18 12.89 13.58
C GLU A 225 6.87 12.15 13.89
N LEU A 226 6.55 11.90 15.16
CA LEU A 226 5.27 11.31 15.55
C LEU A 226 4.07 12.21 15.18
N GLN A 227 4.21 13.54 15.29
CA GLN A 227 3.19 14.48 14.81
C GLN A 227 3.02 14.39 13.28
N ALA A 228 4.13 14.28 12.55
CA ALA A 228 4.11 14.11 11.09
C ALA A 228 3.43 12.80 10.67
N ILE A 229 3.72 11.70 11.37
CA ILE A 229 3.09 10.38 11.14
C ILE A 229 1.58 10.45 11.34
N ARG A 230 1.11 10.99 12.49
CA ARG A 230 -0.33 11.12 12.78
C ARG A 230 -1.05 11.96 11.71
N LEU A 231 -0.45 13.06 11.30
CA LEU A 231 -1.02 13.90 10.24
C LEU A 231 -1.03 13.18 8.88
N ALA A 232 0.00 12.41 8.56
CA ALA A 232 0.05 11.62 7.32
C ALA A 232 -1.04 10.54 7.30
N GLU A 233 -1.33 9.91 8.45
CA GLU A 233 -2.44 8.96 8.62
C GLU A 233 -3.81 9.63 8.43
N GLU A 234 -4.03 10.82 9.04
CA GLU A 234 -5.27 11.60 8.87
C GLU A 234 -5.53 11.99 7.41
N LEU A 235 -4.47 12.20 6.63
CA LEU A 235 -4.52 12.64 5.24
C LEU A 235 -4.49 11.50 4.22
N ASP A 236 -4.34 10.25 4.66
CA ASP A 236 -4.16 9.07 3.80
C ASP A 236 -2.98 9.20 2.83
N VAL A 237 -1.85 9.76 3.33
CA VAL A 237 -0.61 9.96 2.58
C VAL A 237 0.53 9.12 3.18
N ASP A 238 0.29 7.84 3.29
CA ASP A 238 1.13 6.87 4.00
C ASP A 238 2.58 6.80 3.51
N HIS A 239 2.82 7.11 2.24
CA HIS A 239 4.19 7.18 1.69
C HIS A 239 5.07 8.20 2.43
N LEU A 240 4.50 9.28 3.00
CA LEU A 240 5.27 10.28 3.76
C LEU A 240 5.72 9.74 5.13
N LYS A 241 5.13 8.67 5.66
CA LYS A 241 5.55 8.05 6.91
C LYS A 241 6.89 7.33 6.81
N ILE A 242 7.28 6.88 5.59
CA ILE A 242 8.53 6.14 5.36
C ILE A 242 9.72 6.90 5.93
N HIS A 243 9.83 8.19 5.59
CA HIS A 243 10.91 9.04 6.07
C HIS A 243 10.91 9.18 7.60
N SER A 244 9.74 9.48 8.18
CA SER A 244 9.61 9.61 9.64
C SER A 244 10.01 8.32 10.38
N PHE A 245 9.64 7.15 9.87
CA PHE A 245 10.04 5.89 10.48
C PHE A 245 11.55 5.65 10.41
N ILE A 246 12.20 6.03 9.30
CA ILE A 246 13.66 5.95 9.18
C ILE A 246 14.35 6.87 10.20
N GLU A 247 13.87 8.12 10.32
CA GLU A 247 14.45 9.10 11.25
C GLU A 247 14.26 8.69 12.72
N ILE A 248 13.06 8.22 13.10
CA ILE A 248 12.83 7.71 14.46
C ILE A 248 13.74 6.50 14.76
N ALA A 249 13.92 5.60 13.78
CA ALA A 249 14.83 4.48 13.94
C ALA A 249 16.27 4.94 14.15
N LEU A 250 16.71 5.99 13.44
CA LEU A 250 18.00 6.59 13.60
C LEU A 250 18.16 7.21 14.99
N TYR A 251 17.19 8.01 15.46
CA TYR A 251 17.21 8.62 16.79
C TYR A 251 17.18 7.56 17.90
N SER A 252 16.39 6.49 17.75
CA SER A 252 16.36 5.35 18.68
C SER A 252 17.71 4.64 18.72
N SER A 253 18.41 4.54 17.58
CA SER A 253 19.75 3.96 17.52
C SER A 253 20.79 4.80 18.25
N TYR A 254 20.72 6.12 18.19
CA TYR A 254 21.62 7.01 18.91
C TYR A 254 21.53 6.88 20.44
N VAL A 255 20.36 6.53 20.96
CA VAL A 255 20.15 6.28 22.40
C VAL A 255 20.32 4.81 22.78
N GLY A 256 20.74 3.95 21.86
CA GLY A 256 20.99 2.53 22.11
C GLY A 256 19.73 1.66 22.16
N ASN A 257 18.59 2.18 21.73
CA ASN A 257 17.30 1.46 21.72
C ASN A 257 17.13 0.65 20.42
N TRP A 258 17.96 -0.37 20.27
CA TRP A 258 18.07 -1.16 19.02
C TRP A 258 16.79 -1.92 18.66
N THR A 259 16.01 -2.33 19.65
CA THR A 259 14.76 -3.08 19.43
C THR A 259 13.71 -2.22 18.76
N GLU A 260 13.50 -1.00 19.26
CA GLU A 260 12.59 -0.03 18.66
C GLU A 260 13.09 0.42 17.28
N ALA A 261 14.40 0.66 17.15
CA ALA A 261 15.00 1.01 15.85
C ALA A 261 14.65 -0.05 14.78
N LEU A 262 14.84 -1.35 15.10
CA LEU A 262 14.44 -2.44 14.21
C LEU A 262 12.93 -2.47 13.95
N GLY A 263 12.10 -2.16 14.93
CA GLY A 263 10.66 -2.06 14.80
C GLY A 263 10.25 -1.02 13.75
N TYR A 264 10.78 0.20 13.88
CA TYR A 264 10.51 1.28 12.93
C TYR A 264 11.09 1.03 11.53
N LEU A 265 12.30 0.44 11.42
CA LEU A 265 12.87 0.06 10.12
C LEU A 265 12.01 -1.00 9.40
N LYS A 266 11.46 -1.98 10.12
CA LYS A 266 10.55 -2.98 9.53
C LYS A 266 9.28 -2.33 8.97
N ARG A 267 8.71 -1.37 9.68
CA ARG A 267 7.52 -0.61 9.24
C ARG A 267 7.83 0.25 8.02
N ALA A 268 8.96 0.97 8.06
CA ALA A 268 9.44 1.72 6.91
C ALA A 268 9.63 0.82 5.68
N LEU A 269 10.20 -0.38 5.87
CA LEU A 269 10.43 -1.36 4.79
C LEU A 269 9.13 -1.88 4.20
N GLN A 270 8.12 -2.15 5.05
CA GLN A 270 6.82 -2.58 4.58
C GLN A 270 6.21 -1.52 3.66
N LEU A 271 6.09 -0.27 4.11
CA LEU A 271 5.55 0.82 3.30
C LEU A 271 6.39 1.07 2.04
N ALA A 272 7.71 1.10 2.14
CA ALA A 272 8.58 1.31 0.99
C ALA A 272 8.39 0.23 -0.10
N ARG A 273 8.08 -1.02 0.29
CA ARG A 273 7.72 -2.09 -0.64
C ARG A 273 6.34 -1.88 -1.26
N GLU A 274 5.35 -1.48 -0.47
CA GLU A 274 3.99 -1.18 -0.95
C GLU A 274 4.00 -0.05 -1.99
N PHE A 275 4.79 1.00 -1.73
CA PHE A 275 4.95 2.14 -2.65
C PHE A 275 6.05 1.93 -3.71
N HIS A 276 6.69 0.77 -3.77
CA HIS A 276 7.76 0.46 -4.72
C HIS A 276 8.92 1.47 -4.70
N ASP A 277 9.25 1.99 -3.53
CA ASP A 277 10.34 2.94 -3.32
C ASP A 277 11.67 2.21 -3.11
N ASP A 278 12.28 1.79 -4.23
CA ASP A 278 13.52 1.01 -4.22
C ASP A 278 14.69 1.78 -3.56
N ARG A 279 14.69 3.12 -3.62
CA ARG A 279 15.71 3.96 -2.97
C ARG A 279 15.55 3.96 -1.45
N SER A 280 14.35 4.18 -0.94
CA SER A 280 14.07 4.08 0.50
C SER A 280 14.33 2.67 1.02
N ILE A 281 14.01 1.61 0.25
CA ILE A 281 14.36 0.23 0.59
C ILE A 281 15.88 0.11 0.80
N ALA A 282 16.69 0.65 -0.11
CA ALA A 282 18.15 0.57 0.01
C ALA A 282 18.68 1.35 1.24
N ILE A 283 18.14 2.53 1.54
CA ILE A 283 18.48 3.31 2.73
C ILE A 283 18.12 2.52 4.01
N ILE A 284 16.95 1.90 4.04
CA ILE A 284 16.49 1.08 5.17
C ILE A 284 17.42 -0.13 5.37
N GLU A 285 17.81 -0.79 4.28
CA GLU A 285 18.76 -1.92 4.33
C GLU A 285 20.12 -1.50 4.89
N LEU A 286 20.62 -0.32 4.52
CA LEU A 286 21.85 0.25 5.09
C LEU A 286 21.70 0.51 6.61
N ASN A 287 20.55 1.04 7.04
CA ASN A 287 20.29 1.26 8.47
C ASN A 287 20.10 -0.04 9.25
N PHE A 288 19.46 -1.07 8.67
CA PHE A 288 19.46 -2.41 9.27
C PHE A 288 20.87 -2.93 9.52
N SER A 289 21.78 -2.73 8.55
CA SER A 289 23.18 -3.14 8.69
C SER A 289 23.84 -2.49 9.91
N LYS A 290 23.65 -1.18 10.10
CA LYS A 290 24.21 -0.44 11.25
C LYS A 290 23.66 -0.99 12.56
N VAL A 291 22.33 -1.19 12.67
CA VAL A 291 21.69 -1.70 13.90
C VAL A 291 22.15 -3.12 14.22
N TYR A 292 22.19 -4.02 13.21
CA TYR A 292 22.67 -5.39 13.42
C TYR A 292 24.14 -5.46 13.82
N LEU A 293 24.97 -4.55 13.30
CA LEU A 293 26.37 -4.45 13.72
C LEU A 293 26.49 -4.12 15.21
N HIS A 294 25.70 -3.15 15.71
CA HIS A 294 25.67 -2.81 17.13
C HIS A 294 25.15 -3.94 18.03
N GLN A 295 24.30 -4.81 17.50
CA GLN A 295 23.87 -6.04 18.18
C GLN A 295 24.86 -7.20 18.02
N ASN A 296 26.05 -6.95 17.46
CA ASN A 296 27.08 -7.96 17.16
C ASN A 296 26.62 -9.08 16.20
N GLN A 297 25.58 -8.81 15.39
CA GLN A 297 25.06 -9.75 14.40
C GLN A 297 25.75 -9.51 13.03
N VAL A 298 27.05 -9.76 13.01
CA VAL A 298 27.97 -9.39 11.90
C VAL A 298 27.52 -9.95 10.54
N THR A 299 27.04 -11.19 10.50
CA THR A 299 26.57 -11.84 9.26
C THR A 299 25.36 -11.13 8.67
N LEU A 300 24.37 -10.78 9.51
CA LEU A 300 23.18 -10.02 9.09
C LEU A 300 23.56 -8.60 8.66
N ALA A 301 24.43 -7.93 9.42
CA ALA A 301 24.93 -6.61 9.06
C ALA A 301 25.56 -6.63 7.66
N PHE A 302 26.41 -7.61 7.37
CA PHE A 302 27.05 -7.75 6.06
C PHE A 302 26.05 -8.05 4.94
N TYR A 303 25.08 -8.91 5.19
CA TYR A 303 24.00 -9.20 4.22
C TYR A 303 23.25 -7.93 3.82
N HIS A 304 22.80 -7.16 4.81
CA HIS A 304 22.00 -5.95 4.58
C HIS A 304 22.81 -4.85 3.86
N VAL A 305 24.07 -4.60 4.25
CA VAL A 305 24.89 -3.58 3.56
C VAL A 305 25.18 -3.96 2.12
N ARG A 306 25.45 -5.24 1.83
CA ARG A 306 25.67 -5.69 0.44
C ARG A 306 24.42 -5.56 -0.42
N LYS A 307 23.25 -5.79 0.15
CA LYS A 307 21.98 -5.58 -0.53
C LYS A 307 21.76 -4.10 -0.85
N ALA A 308 21.98 -3.20 0.11
CA ALA A 308 21.93 -1.77 -0.10
C ALA A 308 22.92 -1.30 -1.17
N GLN A 309 24.18 -1.75 -1.08
CA GLN A 309 25.24 -1.38 -2.02
C GLN A 309 24.88 -1.74 -3.48
N ARG A 310 24.33 -2.93 -3.72
CA ARG A 310 23.89 -3.34 -5.07
C ARG A 310 22.83 -2.41 -5.63
N SER A 311 21.85 -2.04 -4.82
CA SER A 311 20.77 -1.13 -5.23
C SER A 311 21.31 0.26 -5.55
N PHE A 312 22.18 0.84 -4.70
CA PHE A 312 22.78 2.15 -4.94
C PHE A 312 23.71 2.18 -6.17
N LEU A 313 24.45 1.08 -6.43
CA LEU A 313 25.26 0.95 -7.66
C LEU A 313 24.40 0.96 -8.92
N GLN A 314 23.25 0.30 -8.91
CA GLN A 314 22.31 0.30 -10.04
C GLN A 314 21.74 1.68 -10.32
N GLU A 315 21.45 2.46 -9.28
CA GLU A 315 20.93 3.84 -9.39
C GLU A 315 22.04 4.88 -9.61
N LYS A 316 23.32 4.48 -9.52
CA LYS A 316 24.48 5.38 -9.56
C LYS A 316 24.47 6.43 -8.44
N ASP A 317 23.93 6.06 -7.28
CA ASP A 317 23.97 6.87 -6.07
C ASP A 317 25.32 6.64 -5.36
N LEU A 318 26.36 7.29 -5.87
CA LEU A 318 27.75 7.09 -5.42
C LEU A 318 27.97 7.52 -3.96
N TYR A 319 27.18 8.47 -3.46
CA TYR A 319 27.21 8.89 -2.07
C TYR A 319 26.87 7.72 -1.13
N HIS A 320 25.73 7.06 -1.36
CA HIS A 320 25.36 5.91 -0.53
C HIS A 320 26.22 4.67 -0.80
N VAL A 321 26.84 4.55 -1.98
CA VAL A 321 27.86 3.51 -2.24
C VAL A 321 29.06 3.72 -1.32
N ALA A 322 29.53 4.97 -1.14
CA ALA A 322 30.61 5.30 -0.23
C ALA A 322 30.22 5.07 1.25
N GLN A 323 28.98 5.39 1.62
CA GLN A 323 28.46 5.06 2.95
C GLN A 323 28.37 3.54 3.20
N CYS A 324 28.02 2.75 2.18
CA CYS A 324 28.09 1.30 2.26
C CYS A 324 29.54 0.81 2.44
N ALA A 325 30.49 1.42 1.73
CA ALA A 325 31.92 1.09 1.91
C ALA A 325 32.39 1.38 3.35
N HIS A 326 32.02 2.54 3.92
CA HIS A 326 32.28 2.86 5.33
C HIS A 326 31.68 1.79 6.26
N SER A 327 30.39 1.45 6.08
CA SER A 327 29.72 0.42 6.90
C SER A 327 30.38 -0.96 6.76
N ILE A 328 30.87 -1.34 5.56
CA ILE A 328 31.64 -2.58 5.33
C ILE A 328 32.95 -2.52 6.09
N GLY A 329 33.61 -1.36 6.12
CA GLY A 329 34.83 -1.13 6.92
C GLY A 329 34.57 -1.40 8.41
N ASN A 330 33.48 -0.87 8.96
CA ASN A 330 33.09 -1.09 10.36
C ASN A 330 32.79 -2.56 10.65
N ILE A 331 32.05 -3.24 9.76
CA ILE A 331 31.76 -4.68 9.88
C ILE A 331 33.03 -5.51 9.83
N ALA A 332 33.94 -5.20 8.91
CA ALA A 332 35.23 -5.88 8.77
C ALA A 332 36.13 -5.68 9.99
N THR A 333 36.10 -4.47 10.59
CA THR A 333 36.79 -4.16 11.84
C THR A 333 36.32 -5.05 12.98
N VAL A 334 35.00 -5.19 13.17
CA VAL A 334 34.42 -6.07 14.20
C VAL A 334 34.75 -7.54 13.94
N LYS A 335 34.78 -7.95 12.65
CA LYS A 335 35.16 -9.31 12.25
C LYS A 335 36.64 -9.61 12.40
N GLY A 336 37.50 -8.59 12.54
CA GLY A 336 38.95 -8.72 12.55
C GLY A 336 39.60 -8.83 11.16
N ASP A 337 38.87 -8.59 10.09
CA ASP A 337 39.38 -8.58 8.72
C ASP A 337 39.99 -7.22 8.39
N VAL A 338 41.25 -7.05 8.82
CA VAL A 338 42.00 -5.78 8.70
C VAL A 338 42.18 -5.35 7.24
N VAL A 339 42.34 -6.30 6.31
CA VAL A 339 42.55 -5.99 4.88
C VAL A 339 41.27 -5.41 4.27
N LEU A 340 40.16 -6.08 4.47
CA LEU A 340 38.86 -5.59 3.98
C LEU A 340 38.47 -4.26 4.65
N ALA A 341 38.76 -4.10 5.96
CA ALA A 341 38.44 -2.85 6.67
C ALA A 341 39.23 -1.67 6.06
N LYS A 342 40.55 -1.81 5.89
CA LYS A 342 41.38 -0.75 5.28
C LYS A 342 40.91 -0.37 3.88
N THR A 343 40.77 -1.36 2.99
CA THR A 343 40.35 -1.08 1.60
C THR A 343 38.98 -0.41 1.53
N SER A 344 38.04 -0.79 2.40
CA SER A 344 36.70 -0.21 2.44
C SER A 344 36.71 1.22 2.97
N TYR A 345 37.48 1.53 4.02
CA TYR A 345 37.64 2.90 4.50
C TYR A 345 38.35 3.79 3.46
N GLU A 346 39.41 3.29 2.79
CA GLU A 346 40.09 4.03 1.73
C GLU A 346 39.17 4.38 0.55
N GLN A 347 38.29 3.46 0.17
CA GLN A 347 37.26 3.72 -0.85
C GLN A 347 36.30 4.84 -0.42
N ALA A 348 35.79 4.80 0.81
CA ALA A 348 34.92 5.83 1.35
C ALA A 348 35.63 7.19 1.44
N ILE A 349 36.87 7.21 1.98
CA ILE A 349 37.72 8.42 2.07
C ILE A 349 37.94 9.05 0.68
N SER A 350 38.31 8.23 -0.32
CA SER A 350 38.54 8.72 -1.69
C SER A 350 37.33 9.44 -2.24
N PHE A 351 36.14 8.89 -2.08
CA PHE A 351 34.91 9.51 -2.57
C PHE A 351 34.58 10.82 -1.79
N PHE A 352 34.50 10.74 -0.47
CA PHE A 352 34.11 11.89 0.35
C PHE A 352 35.10 13.05 0.26
N LYS A 353 36.41 12.75 0.12
CA LYS A 353 37.46 13.75 -0.10
C LYS A 353 37.29 14.47 -1.46
N ASN A 354 37.02 13.71 -2.53
CA ASN A 354 36.83 14.26 -3.87
C ASN A 354 35.58 15.16 -3.93
N GLU A 355 34.53 14.77 -3.22
CA GLU A 355 33.27 15.51 -3.16
C GLU A 355 33.24 16.58 -2.05
N LYS A 356 34.36 16.75 -1.28
CA LYS A 356 34.51 17.71 -0.17
C LYS A 356 33.48 17.56 0.95
N MET A 357 33.10 16.33 1.26
CA MET A 357 32.12 15.99 2.29
C MET A 357 32.80 15.84 3.65
N GLU A 358 33.09 16.97 4.30
CA GLU A 358 33.91 17.02 5.51
C GLU A 358 33.30 16.23 6.69
N ALA A 359 31.98 16.29 6.86
CA ALA A 359 31.29 15.58 7.94
C ALA A 359 31.41 14.05 7.79
N ASP A 360 31.16 13.52 6.57
CA ASP A 360 31.30 12.09 6.29
C ASP A 360 32.76 11.65 6.41
N LEU A 361 33.72 12.49 5.96
CA LEU A 361 35.16 12.23 6.13
C LEU A 361 35.53 12.09 7.60
N ALA A 362 35.05 12.98 8.44
CA ALA A 362 35.32 12.98 9.85
C ALA A 362 34.89 11.67 10.53
N GLU A 363 33.73 11.12 10.14
CA GLU A 363 33.27 9.83 10.64
C GLU A 363 34.16 8.66 10.18
N VAL A 364 34.51 8.63 8.88
CA VAL A 364 35.37 7.57 8.36
C VAL A 364 36.76 7.64 8.97
N TYR A 365 37.32 8.84 9.14
CA TYR A 365 38.63 9.02 9.80
C TYR A 365 38.61 8.56 11.25
N GLN A 366 37.52 8.84 12.00
CA GLN A 366 37.36 8.34 13.36
C GLN A 366 37.40 6.82 13.41
N ASP A 367 36.61 6.13 12.59
CA ASP A 367 36.51 4.67 12.62
C ASP A 367 37.79 4.00 12.09
N PHE A 368 38.41 4.58 11.08
CA PHE A 368 39.72 4.12 10.60
C PHE A 368 40.84 4.33 11.64
N GLY A 369 40.84 5.48 12.32
CA GLY A 369 41.73 5.77 13.45
C GLY A 369 41.52 4.77 14.59
N GLN A 370 40.30 4.41 14.90
CA GLN A 370 39.98 3.38 15.89
C GLN A 370 40.51 2.01 15.49
N LEU A 371 40.37 1.58 14.23
CA LEU A 371 40.97 0.37 13.70
C LEU A 371 42.49 0.40 13.89
N CYS A 372 43.18 1.51 13.50
CA CYS A 372 44.61 1.67 13.65
C CYS A 372 45.07 1.55 15.12
N LEU A 373 44.28 2.11 16.05
CA LEU A 373 44.53 2.01 17.50
C LEU A 373 44.38 0.57 18.00
N GLN A 374 43.43 -0.20 17.46
CA GLN A 374 43.22 -1.61 17.80
C GLN A 374 44.40 -2.50 17.34
N ILE A 375 44.91 -2.28 16.12
CA ILE A 375 46.02 -3.07 15.56
C ILE A 375 47.39 -2.57 16.04
N GLY A 376 47.46 -1.53 16.89
CA GLY A 376 48.68 -1.00 17.46
C GLY A 376 49.47 -0.04 16.56
N ASP A 377 48.95 0.38 15.41
CA ASP A 377 49.53 1.41 14.54
C ASP A 377 49.25 2.80 15.09
N LEU A 378 49.93 3.19 16.17
CA LEU A 378 49.71 4.45 16.88
C LEU A 378 49.99 5.68 16.01
N SER A 379 50.86 5.58 15.02
CA SER A 379 51.19 6.68 14.11
C SER A 379 50.01 6.99 13.18
N LYS A 380 49.43 5.96 12.54
CA LYS A 380 48.27 6.13 11.71
C LYS A 380 47.00 6.45 12.52
N ALA A 381 46.86 5.85 13.71
CA ALA A 381 45.78 6.17 14.62
C ALA A 381 45.76 7.66 14.95
N LYS A 382 46.92 8.23 15.30
CA LYS A 382 47.07 9.67 15.56
C LYS A 382 46.67 10.50 14.34
N TYR A 383 47.20 10.18 13.17
CA TYR A 383 46.95 10.89 11.93
C TYR A 383 45.44 10.97 11.61
N TYR A 384 44.76 9.82 11.60
CA TYR A 384 43.33 9.78 11.26
C TYR A 384 42.44 10.38 12.35
N LEU A 385 42.74 10.18 13.64
CA LEU A 385 41.95 10.77 14.72
C LEU A 385 42.10 12.29 14.80
N GLU A 386 43.31 12.85 14.55
CA GLU A 386 43.49 14.30 14.46
C GLU A 386 42.71 14.87 13.25
N LEU A 387 42.80 14.25 12.06
CA LEU A 387 42.01 14.63 10.89
C LEU A 387 40.50 14.55 11.16
N SER A 388 40.03 13.60 11.94
CA SER A 388 38.60 13.47 12.24
C SER A 388 38.05 14.66 13.05
N VAL A 389 38.91 15.30 13.86
CA VAL A 389 38.51 16.52 14.61
C VAL A 389 38.68 17.75 13.74
N GLU A 390 39.72 17.82 12.90
CA GLU A 390 39.98 18.96 12.02
C GLU A 390 38.90 19.08 10.91
N SER A 391 38.45 17.94 10.36
CA SER A 391 37.40 17.91 9.32
C SER A 391 36.01 18.20 9.86
N ASP A 392 35.78 18.10 11.18
CA ASP A 392 34.49 18.37 11.78
C ASP A 392 34.31 19.85 12.12
N ASN A 393 33.94 20.64 11.14
CA ASN A 393 33.52 22.02 11.35
C ASN A 393 32.17 22.15 12.08
N ILE A 394 31.54 21.02 12.43
CA ILE A 394 30.22 20.94 13.08
C ILE A 394 30.41 20.80 14.59
N VAL A 395 30.38 21.90 15.29
CA VAL A 395 30.57 22.03 16.75
C VAL A 395 29.60 21.19 17.61
N HIS A 396 28.64 20.50 17.02
CA HIS A 396 27.54 19.83 17.72
C HIS A 396 27.36 18.34 17.35
N SER A 397 28.37 17.66 16.78
CA SER A 397 28.25 16.26 16.44
C SER A 397 28.38 15.36 17.68
N ILE A 398 27.44 14.40 17.88
CA ILE A 398 27.55 13.35 18.92
C ILE A 398 28.88 12.59 18.76
N SER A 399 29.33 12.38 17.53
CA SER A 399 30.56 11.67 17.22
C SER A 399 31.81 12.39 17.73
N LEU A 400 31.76 13.70 18.01
CA LEU A 400 32.87 14.43 18.62
C LEU A 400 33.21 13.92 20.03
N ILE A 401 32.22 13.44 20.77
CA ILE A 401 32.40 12.82 22.08
C ILE A 401 33.30 11.61 21.96
N ASP A 402 33.02 10.72 21.02
CA ASP A 402 33.80 9.49 20.82
C ASP A 402 35.19 9.80 20.28
N ARG A 403 35.36 10.84 19.46
CA ARG A 403 36.68 11.31 18.96
C ARG A 403 37.58 11.78 20.09
N TYR A 404 37.08 12.63 20.99
CA TYR A 404 37.88 13.06 22.14
C TYR A 404 38.27 11.90 23.04
N LYS A 405 37.37 10.95 23.26
CA LYS A 405 37.62 9.72 24.00
C LYS A 405 38.71 8.88 23.34
N LEU A 406 38.64 8.65 22.03
CA LEU A 406 39.65 7.90 21.27
C LEU A 406 41.01 8.59 21.27
N LEU A 407 41.06 9.94 21.13
CA LEU A 407 42.28 10.72 21.23
C LEU A 407 42.90 10.64 22.64
N SER A 408 42.08 10.74 23.69
CA SER A 408 42.56 10.53 25.06
C SER A 408 43.18 9.15 25.25
N MET A 409 42.54 8.09 24.76
CA MET A 409 43.04 6.71 24.80
C MET A 409 44.35 6.54 23.99
N LEU A 410 44.43 7.15 22.81
CA LEU A 410 45.62 7.15 21.97
C LEU A 410 46.81 7.76 22.71
N PHE A 411 46.66 8.99 23.27
CA PHE A 411 47.72 9.67 23.95
C PHE A 411 48.12 9.01 25.28
N MET A 412 47.18 8.34 25.97
CA MET A 412 47.53 7.48 27.12
C MET A 412 48.40 6.31 26.68
N LYS A 413 48.07 5.60 25.59
CA LYS A 413 48.92 4.51 25.06
C LYS A 413 50.27 4.99 24.57
N ASN A 414 50.34 6.22 24.08
CA ASN A 414 51.61 6.82 23.61
C ASN A 414 52.46 7.46 24.73
N GLY A 415 51.98 7.43 25.99
CA GLY A 415 52.70 7.99 27.15
C GLY A 415 52.58 9.52 27.30
N ASP A 416 51.84 10.23 26.42
CA ASP A 416 51.65 11.68 26.50
C ASP A 416 50.44 12.01 27.40
N LEU A 417 50.64 11.89 28.70
CA LEU A 417 49.61 12.10 29.72
C LEU A 417 49.02 13.51 29.68
N ARG A 418 49.82 14.51 29.27
CA ARG A 418 49.36 15.92 29.20
C ARG A 418 48.29 16.08 28.12
N LYS A 419 48.52 15.53 26.94
CA LYS A 419 47.52 15.57 25.85
C LYS A 419 46.34 14.67 26.16
N ALA A 420 46.55 13.51 26.77
CA ALA A 420 45.43 12.65 27.19
C ALA A 420 44.48 13.37 28.14
N LEU A 421 45.01 14.07 29.15
CA LEU A 421 44.20 14.89 30.07
C LEU A 421 43.50 16.05 29.37
N LYS A 422 44.18 16.71 28.40
CA LYS A 422 43.55 17.77 27.60
C LYS A 422 42.30 17.25 26.90
N PHE A 423 42.40 16.17 26.12
CA PHE A 423 41.24 15.63 25.40
C PHE A 423 40.17 15.05 26.32
N GLN A 424 40.53 14.58 27.50
CA GLN A 424 39.56 14.16 28.50
C GLN A 424 38.78 15.37 29.06
N ASN A 425 39.45 16.52 29.29
CA ASN A 425 38.81 17.74 29.69
C ASN A 425 37.91 18.30 28.58
N ASP A 426 38.39 18.31 27.33
CA ASP A 426 37.60 18.70 26.16
C ASP A 426 36.32 17.85 26.03
N TYR A 427 36.41 16.53 26.27
CA TYR A 427 35.25 15.63 26.34
C TYR A 427 34.27 16.02 27.44
N ILE A 428 34.73 16.29 28.66
CA ILE A 428 33.89 16.69 29.80
C ILE A 428 33.22 18.04 29.51
N GLN A 429 34.00 19.04 29.07
CA GLN A 429 33.50 20.36 28.72
C GLN A 429 32.43 20.33 27.61
N PHE A 430 32.62 19.45 26.63
CA PHE A 430 31.63 19.25 25.57
C PHE A 430 30.31 18.68 26.11
N LEU A 431 30.38 17.68 27.02
CA LEU A 431 29.21 17.11 27.69
C LEU A 431 28.45 18.18 28.51
N GLU A 432 29.18 19.01 29.25
CA GLU A 432 28.60 20.05 30.11
C GLU A 432 27.96 21.19 29.29
N SER A 433 28.67 21.66 28.24
CA SER A 433 28.21 22.81 27.43
C SER A 433 26.99 22.50 26.58
N ASN A 434 26.88 21.25 26.11
CA ASN A 434 25.77 20.86 25.25
C ASN A 434 24.54 20.36 26.00
N SER A 435 24.57 20.36 27.37
CA SER A 435 23.44 19.89 28.18
C SER A 435 22.75 18.68 27.59
N ILE A 436 23.54 17.72 27.10
CA ILE A 436 22.96 16.48 26.55
C ILE A 436 22.29 15.79 27.73
N LYS A 437 21.12 16.29 28.11
CA LYS A 437 20.15 15.51 28.87
C LYS A 437 19.80 14.34 27.96
N ARG A 438 20.60 13.29 28.07
CA ARG A 438 20.24 11.99 27.54
C ARG A 438 18.96 11.57 28.21
N ASN A 439 17.84 12.05 27.72
CA ASN A 439 16.53 11.54 28.07
C ASN A 439 16.29 10.21 27.31
N ASP A 440 17.33 9.33 27.35
CA ASP A 440 17.26 8.01 26.71
C ASP A 440 16.01 7.25 27.16
N SER A 441 15.66 7.38 28.45
CA SER A 441 14.42 6.81 29.00
C SER A 441 13.14 7.46 28.42
N LYS A 442 13.18 8.77 28.16
CA LYS A 442 12.02 9.49 27.62
C LYS A 442 11.78 9.20 26.15
N ILE A 443 12.85 9.07 25.36
CA ILE A 443 12.79 8.66 23.96
C ILE A 443 12.27 7.22 23.86
N ALA A 444 12.81 6.32 24.69
CA ALA A 444 12.34 4.94 24.76
C ALA A 444 10.86 4.87 25.17
N GLU A 445 10.42 5.68 26.15
CA GLU A 445 9.02 5.77 26.55
C GLU A 445 8.14 6.27 25.41
N LEU A 446 8.51 7.35 24.72
CA LEU A 446 7.75 7.91 23.61
C LEU A 446 7.64 6.93 22.43
N THR A 447 8.74 6.26 22.08
CA THR A 447 8.74 5.30 20.97
C THR A 447 7.97 4.03 21.33
N SER A 448 8.13 3.52 22.55
CA SER A 448 7.40 2.33 23.00
C SER A 448 5.91 2.58 23.21
N SER A 449 5.53 3.76 23.73
CA SER A 449 4.10 4.12 23.88
C SER A 449 3.42 4.25 22.51
N ASN A 450 4.07 4.88 21.54
CA ASN A 450 3.56 4.97 20.18
C ASN A 450 3.39 3.58 19.53
N LEU A 451 4.37 2.69 19.69
CA LEU A 451 4.27 1.31 19.20
C LEU A 451 3.15 0.50 19.88
N ARG A 452 2.88 0.77 21.17
CA ARG A 452 1.75 0.16 21.89
C ARG A 452 0.41 0.67 21.37
N GLU A 453 0.23 2.00 21.29
CA GLU A 453 -0.98 2.62 20.74
C GLU A 453 -1.30 2.09 19.35
N GLU A 454 -0.30 1.95 18.48
CA GLU A 454 -0.50 1.44 17.15
C GLU A 454 -0.83 -0.05 17.13
N ARG A 455 -0.17 -0.84 17.98
CA ARG A 455 -0.54 -2.26 18.14
C ARG A 455 -2.00 -2.38 18.61
N GLU A 456 -2.44 -1.57 19.56
CA GLU A 456 -3.82 -1.56 20.04
C GLU A 456 -4.79 -1.19 18.92
N ARG A 457 -4.47 -0.15 18.11
CA ARG A 457 -5.28 0.22 16.94
C ARG A 457 -5.34 -0.91 15.90
N LEU A 458 -4.20 -1.58 15.62
CA LEU A 458 -4.19 -2.71 14.70
C LEU A 458 -5.03 -3.89 15.21
N ILE A 459 -4.97 -4.17 16.52
CA ILE A 459 -5.81 -5.20 17.16
C ILE A 459 -7.28 -4.82 17.00
N GLU A 460 -7.64 -3.55 17.28
CA GLU A 460 -9.02 -3.07 17.13
C GLU A 460 -9.52 -3.17 15.68
N VAL A 461 -8.69 -2.78 14.71
CA VAL A 461 -9.01 -2.91 13.29
C VAL A 461 -9.19 -4.38 12.88
N GLN A 462 -8.30 -5.27 13.35
CA GLN A 462 -8.44 -6.71 13.11
C GLN A 462 -9.71 -7.28 13.76
N GLN A 463 -10.01 -6.87 14.99
CA GLN A 463 -11.25 -7.30 15.67
C GLN A 463 -12.50 -6.84 14.90
N ARG A 464 -12.54 -5.58 14.45
CA ARG A 464 -13.64 -5.06 13.61
C ARG A 464 -13.75 -5.82 12.28
N ARG A 465 -12.62 -6.19 11.68
CA ARG A 465 -12.60 -7.00 10.45
C ARG A 465 -13.17 -8.40 10.70
N ILE A 466 -12.71 -9.08 11.75
CA ILE A 466 -13.22 -10.41 12.16
C ILE A 466 -14.72 -10.34 12.47
N GLU A 467 -15.17 -9.30 13.17
CA GLU A 467 -16.60 -9.10 13.45
C GLU A 467 -17.41 -8.88 12.18
N LYS A 468 -16.88 -8.11 11.23
CA LYS A 468 -17.50 -7.92 9.92
C LYS A 468 -17.59 -9.23 9.14
N GLU A 469 -16.50 -9.98 9.07
CA GLU A 469 -16.46 -11.29 8.41
C GLU A 469 -17.43 -12.29 9.05
N LYS A 470 -17.55 -12.30 10.38
CA LYS A 470 -18.55 -13.12 11.09
C LYS A 470 -19.99 -12.73 10.73
N LYS A 471 -20.30 -11.43 10.69
CA LYS A 471 -21.62 -10.94 10.27
C LYS A 471 -21.93 -11.30 8.81
N GLU A 472 -20.95 -11.19 7.93
CA GLU A 472 -21.09 -11.61 6.52
C GLU A 472 -21.35 -13.12 6.40
N GLN A 473 -20.64 -13.95 7.17
CA GLN A 473 -20.88 -15.40 7.22
C GLN A 473 -22.27 -15.73 7.78
N GLU A 474 -22.73 -15.04 8.81
CA GLU A 474 -24.06 -15.20 9.37
C GLU A 474 -25.16 -14.84 8.36
N ILE A 475 -25.00 -13.72 7.64
CA ILE A 475 -25.90 -13.33 6.56
C ILE A 475 -25.92 -14.38 5.45
N LEU A 476 -24.76 -14.90 5.06
CA LEU A 476 -24.65 -15.94 4.03
C LEU A 476 -25.35 -17.25 4.48
N LYS A 477 -25.19 -17.61 5.74
CA LYS A 477 -25.90 -18.76 6.33
C LYS A 477 -27.41 -18.57 6.30
N LEU A 478 -27.90 -17.40 6.73
CA LEU A 478 -29.34 -17.08 6.67
C LEU A 478 -29.87 -17.08 5.24
N GLN A 479 -29.08 -16.62 4.28
CA GLN A 479 -29.45 -16.69 2.86
C GLN A 479 -29.53 -18.13 2.35
N ASN A 480 -28.56 -18.98 2.70
CA ASN A 480 -28.57 -20.41 2.36
C ASN A 480 -29.75 -21.13 2.99
N ASP A 481 -30.03 -20.89 4.27
CA ASP A 481 -31.19 -21.45 4.97
C ASP A 481 -32.50 -21.04 4.29
N ARG A 482 -32.61 -19.77 3.88
CA ARG A 482 -33.78 -19.26 3.13
C ARG A 482 -33.94 -19.96 1.78
N VAL A 483 -32.87 -20.16 1.03
CA VAL A 483 -32.90 -20.89 -0.24
C VAL A 483 -33.32 -22.35 -0.02
N LEU A 484 -32.83 -22.98 1.05
CA LEU A 484 -33.19 -24.34 1.42
C LEU A 484 -34.67 -24.44 1.76
N TYR A 485 -35.23 -23.53 2.56
CA TYR A 485 -36.67 -23.52 2.86
C TYR A 485 -37.55 -23.29 1.61
N ILE A 486 -37.15 -22.39 0.74
CA ILE A 486 -37.86 -22.14 -0.53
C ILE A 486 -37.83 -23.41 -1.41
N SER A 487 -36.68 -24.08 -1.51
CA SER A 487 -36.56 -25.31 -2.30
C SER A 487 -37.43 -26.44 -1.74
N LEU A 488 -37.49 -26.60 -0.41
CA LEU A 488 -38.38 -27.56 0.24
C LEU A 488 -39.86 -27.28 -0.03
N ILE A 489 -40.28 -26.03 0.01
CA ILE A 489 -41.66 -25.61 -0.31
C ILE A 489 -41.98 -25.95 -1.76
N ILE A 490 -41.08 -25.69 -2.69
CA ILE A 490 -41.27 -26.00 -4.11
C ILE A 490 -41.38 -27.52 -4.31
N ILE A 491 -40.51 -28.31 -3.69
CA ILE A 491 -40.58 -29.79 -3.76
C ILE A 491 -41.91 -30.28 -3.20
N PHE A 492 -42.34 -29.75 -2.05
CA PHE A 492 -43.63 -30.13 -1.46
C PHE A 492 -44.81 -29.79 -2.39
N ALA A 493 -44.80 -28.60 -3.02
CA ALA A 493 -45.83 -28.21 -3.98
C ALA A 493 -45.85 -29.14 -5.22
N ILE A 494 -44.70 -29.57 -5.71
CA ILE A 494 -44.61 -30.49 -6.84
C ILE A 494 -45.17 -31.85 -6.44
N VAL A 495 -44.77 -32.38 -5.28
CA VAL A 495 -45.25 -33.67 -4.76
C VAL A 495 -46.77 -33.61 -4.56
N PHE A 496 -47.28 -32.52 -3.96
CA PHE A 496 -48.71 -32.35 -3.74
C PHE A 496 -49.48 -32.25 -5.06
N SER A 497 -48.97 -31.56 -6.06
CA SER A 497 -49.55 -31.50 -7.41
C SER A 497 -49.57 -32.88 -8.09
N LEU A 498 -48.51 -33.66 -7.95
CA LEU A 498 -48.43 -35.03 -8.45
C LEU A 498 -49.51 -35.96 -7.80
N VAL A 499 -49.65 -35.84 -6.47
CA VAL A 499 -50.68 -36.58 -5.75
C VAL A 499 -52.09 -36.23 -6.26
N ILE A 500 -52.38 -34.94 -6.44
CA ILE A 500 -53.66 -34.47 -7.01
C ILE A 500 -53.87 -35.07 -8.41
N LEU A 501 -52.84 -35.05 -9.25
CA LEU A 501 -52.89 -35.57 -10.61
C LEU A 501 -53.18 -37.08 -10.61
N ILE A 502 -52.52 -37.84 -9.74
CA ILE A 502 -52.75 -39.28 -9.57
C ILE A 502 -54.22 -39.56 -9.12
N LEU A 503 -54.69 -38.79 -8.13
CA LEU A 503 -56.07 -38.92 -7.65
C LEU A 503 -57.08 -38.60 -8.75
N ARG A 504 -56.87 -37.56 -9.55
CA ARG A 504 -57.70 -37.25 -10.71
C ARG A 504 -57.68 -38.35 -11.77
N MET A 505 -56.50 -38.89 -12.09
CA MET A 505 -56.43 -40.01 -13.03
C MET A 505 -57.18 -41.23 -12.53
N LYS A 506 -57.04 -41.56 -11.24
CA LYS A 506 -57.79 -42.66 -10.61
C LYS A 506 -59.33 -42.42 -10.68
N GLN A 507 -59.76 -41.16 -10.43
CA GLN A 507 -61.18 -40.81 -10.52
C GLN A 507 -61.71 -40.91 -11.96
N VAL A 508 -60.93 -40.42 -12.95
CA VAL A 508 -61.28 -40.55 -14.37
C VAL A 508 -61.39 -41.99 -14.79
N ARG A 509 -60.43 -42.83 -14.38
CA ARG A 509 -60.42 -44.27 -14.68
C ARG A 509 -61.64 -44.99 -14.06
N SER A 510 -61.94 -44.71 -12.80
CA SER A 510 -63.12 -45.27 -12.13
C SER A 510 -64.44 -44.85 -12.84
N ARG A 511 -64.53 -43.63 -13.33
CA ARG A 511 -65.72 -43.17 -14.11
C ARG A 511 -65.79 -43.82 -15.48
N GLN A 512 -64.67 -44.14 -16.12
CA GLN A 512 -64.65 -44.88 -17.36
C GLN A 512 -65.10 -46.31 -17.14
N GLU A 513 -64.58 -47.01 -16.12
CA GLU A 513 -64.98 -48.36 -15.75
C GLU A 513 -66.50 -48.40 -15.44
N GLN A 514 -67.06 -47.42 -14.75
CA GLN A 514 -68.50 -47.33 -14.53
C GLN A 514 -69.29 -47.14 -15.84
N ARG A 515 -68.85 -46.26 -16.74
CA ARG A 515 -69.53 -46.06 -18.06
C ARG A 515 -69.45 -47.31 -18.94
N GLU A 516 -68.31 -48.06 -18.92
CA GLU A 516 -68.19 -49.29 -19.64
C GLU A 516 -69.14 -50.36 -19.09
N ALA A 517 -69.28 -50.43 -17.76
CA ALA A 517 -70.23 -51.31 -17.11
C ALA A 517 -71.71 -50.96 -17.46
N GLU A 518 -72.07 -49.66 -17.45
CA GLU A 518 -73.39 -49.17 -17.84
C GLU A 518 -73.65 -49.44 -19.31
N LEU A 519 -72.68 -49.22 -20.20
CA LEU A 519 -72.82 -49.50 -21.63
C LEU A 519 -73.02 -51.00 -21.89
N SER A 520 -72.24 -51.84 -21.19
CA SER A 520 -72.34 -53.31 -21.26
C SER A 520 -73.71 -53.77 -20.81
N GLN A 521 -74.22 -53.19 -19.70
CA GLN A 521 -75.58 -53.52 -19.21
C GLN A 521 -76.69 -53.08 -20.17
N THR A 522 -76.52 -51.90 -20.83
CA THR A 522 -77.42 -51.40 -21.83
C THR A 522 -77.38 -52.26 -23.10
N LEU A 523 -76.23 -52.67 -23.55
CA LEU A 523 -76.06 -53.63 -24.68
C LEU A 523 -76.74 -54.93 -24.41
N LEU A 524 -76.61 -55.48 -23.23
CA LEU A 524 -77.26 -56.74 -22.82
C LEU A 524 -78.78 -56.56 -22.85
N ARG A 525 -79.35 -55.43 -22.43
CA ARG A 525 -80.79 -55.13 -22.50
C ARG A 525 -81.30 -54.95 -23.95
N THR A 526 -80.46 -54.38 -24.83
CA THR A 526 -80.86 -54.16 -26.23
C THR A 526 -80.80 -55.43 -27.10
N GLN A 527 -79.89 -56.43 -26.72
CA GLN A 527 -79.80 -57.65 -27.43
C GLN A 527 -80.95 -58.64 -27.18
N MET A 528 -81.69 -58.35 -26.10
CA MET A 528 -82.97 -59.05 -25.91
C MET A 528 -84.08 -58.43 -26.79
N ASN A 529 -84.17 -58.89 -28.02
CA ASN A 529 -85.24 -58.41 -28.93
C ASN A 529 -86.62 -58.62 -28.27
N PRO A 530 -87.32 -57.53 -27.84
CA PRO A 530 -88.57 -57.70 -27.14
C PRO A 530 -89.65 -58.36 -27.98
N HIS A 531 -89.56 -58.21 -29.29
CA HIS A 531 -90.49 -58.89 -30.23
C HIS A 531 -90.29 -60.37 -30.23
N PHE A 532 -89.05 -60.90 -30.07
CA PHE A 532 -88.81 -62.34 -29.94
C PHE A 532 -89.43 -62.91 -28.65
N VAL A 533 -89.32 -62.18 -27.55
CA VAL A 533 -89.91 -62.62 -26.27
C VAL A 533 -91.44 -62.57 -26.37
N PHE A 534 -92.03 -61.54 -26.98
CA PHE A 534 -93.46 -61.43 -27.20
C PHE A 534 -93.95 -62.56 -28.12
N ASN A 535 -93.27 -62.84 -29.21
CA ASN A 535 -93.62 -63.92 -30.12
C ASN A 535 -93.58 -65.31 -29.42
N ALA A 536 -92.58 -65.58 -28.64
CA ALA A 536 -92.47 -66.80 -27.87
C ALA A 536 -93.60 -66.96 -26.83
N MET A 537 -93.96 -65.80 -26.15
CA MET A 537 -95.11 -65.82 -25.24
C MET A 537 -96.40 -66.07 -25.95
N SER A 538 -96.60 -65.51 -27.16
CA SER A 538 -97.80 -65.71 -27.97
C SER A 538 -97.95 -67.17 -28.39
N VAL A 539 -96.82 -67.84 -28.70
CA VAL A 539 -96.85 -69.26 -29.03
C VAL A 539 -97.18 -70.12 -27.78
N ILE A 540 -96.69 -69.71 -26.62
CA ILE A 540 -97.05 -70.38 -25.36
C ILE A 540 -98.52 -70.17 -25.09
N GLN A 541 -99.05 -68.99 -25.28
CA GLN A 541 -100.47 -68.66 -25.12
C GLN A 541 -101.35 -69.47 -26.07
N SER A 542 -100.93 -69.63 -27.34
CA SER A 542 -101.68 -70.46 -28.32
C SER A 542 -101.73 -71.88 -27.83
N TYR A 543 -100.65 -72.47 -27.35
CA TYR A 543 -100.62 -73.84 -26.82
C TYR A 543 -101.49 -74.05 -25.56
N ILE A 544 -101.65 -73.00 -24.76
CA ILE A 544 -102.58 -73.00 -23.62
C ILE A 544 -104.02 -72.93 -24.09
N TYR A 545 -104.35 -72.11 -25.09
CA TYR A 545 -105.70 -72.05 -25.66
C TYR A 545 -106.13 -73.32 -26.36
N ASP A 546 -105.19 -74.06 -27.00
CA ASP A 546 -105.43 -75.31 -27.67
C ASP A 546 -105.50 -76.50 -26.68
N ASN A 547 -105.52 -76.22 -25.37
CA ASN A 547 -105.63 -77.16 -24.28
C ASN A 547 -104.58 -78.28 -24.31
N ASN A 548 -103.35 -77.87 -24.74
CA ASN A 548 -102.17 -78.81 -24.88
C ASN A 548 -101.06 -78.49 -23.89
N PRO A 549 -101.18 -78.87 -22.62
CA PRO A 549 -100.28 -78.52 -21.55
C PRO A 549 -98.88 -79.04 -21.73
N GLU A 550 -98.74 -80.23 -22.36
CA GLU A 550 -97.42 -80.87 -22.59
C GLU A 550 -96.59 -80.04 -23.55
N LYS A 551 -97.13 -79.56 -24.68
CA LYS A 551 -96.41 -78.71 -25.64
C LYS A 551 -96.12 -77.34 -25.08
N SER A 552 -97.00 -76.75 -24.29
CA SER A 552 -96.82 -75.49 -23.61
C SER A 552 -95.64 -75.56 -22.63
N SER A 553 -95.57 -76.65 -21.80
CA SER A 553 -94.48 -76.89 -20.84
C SER A 553 -93.18 -77.16 -21.54
N GLN A 554 -93.19 -77.98 -22.59
CA GLN A 554 -91.94 -78.24 -23.34
C GLN A 554 -91.35 -77.02 -24.06
N PHE A 555 -92.23 -76.20 -24.65
CA PHE A 555 -91.80 -74.96 -25.27
C PHE A 555 -91.30 -73.97 -24.22
N LEU A 556 -91.96 -73.82 -23.07
CA LEU A 556 -91.50 -73.02 -21.96
C LEU A 556 -90.12 -73.40 -21.45
N VAL A 557 -89.87 -74.72 -21.28
CA VAL A 557 -88.58 -75.28 -20.87
C VAL A 557 -87.47 -74.93 -21.90
N ASN A 558 -87.78 -75.16 -23.19
CA ASN A 558 -86.87 -74.91 -24.29
C ASN A 558 -86.57 -73.37 -24.41
N PHE A 559 -87.64 -72.57 -24.30
CA PHE A 559 -87.51 -71.07 -24.30
C PHE A 559 -86.67 -70.58 -23.12
N SER A 560 -86.93 -71.14 -21.92
CA SER A 560 -86.12 -70.78 -20.73
C SER A 560 -84.65 -71.19 -20.89
N ARG A 561 -84.39 -72.40 -21.48
CA ARG A 561 -83.03 -72.85 -21.77
C ARG A 561 -82.35 -71.99 -22.81
N LEU A 562 -83.05 -71.54 -23.88
CA LEU A 562 -82.51 -70.67 -24.90
C LEU A 562 -82.22 -69.30 -24.33
N MET A 563 -83.18 -68.76 -23.52
CA MET A 563 -82.98 -67.45 -22.87
C MET A 563 -81.72 -67.46 -21.91
N ARG A 564 -81.57 -68.55 -21.20
CA ARG A 564 -80.37 -68.73 -20.34
C ARG A 564 -79.08 -68.81 -21.16
N LEU A 565 -79.06 -69.57 -22.24
CA LEU A 565 -77.94 -69.68 -23.16
C LEU A 565 -77.61 -68.29 -23.78
N ILE A 566 -78.62 -67.53 -24.19
CA ILE A 566 -78.37 -66.13 -24.70
C ILE A 566 -77.77 -65.23 -23.62
N LEU A 567 -78.28 -65.30 -22.39
CA LEU A 567 -77.81 -64.44 -21.29
C LEU A 567 -76.37 -64.83 -20.83
N GLU A 568 -76.10 -66.15 -20.74
CA GLU A 568 -74.79 -66.64 -20.30
C GLU A 568 -73.71 -66.48 -21.35
N ASN A 569 -74.05 -66.45 -22.63
CA ASN A 569 -73.04 -66.35 -23.71
C ASN A 569 -73.01 -64.97 -24.40
N SER A 570 -74.03 -64.13 -24.18
CA SER A 570 -74.04 -62.75 -24.75
C SER A 570 -72.86 -61.88 -24.44
N PRO A 571 -72.19 -62.01 -23.28
CA PRO A 571 -70.95 -61.27 -23.03
C PRO A 571 -69.68 -61.93 -23.70
N LYS A 572 -69.78 -63.07 -24.35
CA LYS A 572 -68.64 -63.72 -24.96
C LYS A 572 -68.53 -63.37 -26.44
N GLU A 573 -67.40 -63.01 -26.89
CA GLU A 573 -67.12 -62.63 -28.28
C GLU A 573 -67.13 -63.84 -29.22
N PHE A 574 -66.86 -65.06 -28.69
CA PHE A 574 -66.90 -66.33 -29.42
C PHE A 574 -67.64 -67.36 -28.62
N ILE A 575 -68.52 -68.05 -29.26
CA ILE A 575 -69.28 -69.18 -28.69
C ILE A 575 -68.89 -70.46 -29.47
N PRO A 576 -68.66 -71.62 -28.82
CA PRO A 576 -68.44 -72.87 -29.53
C PRO A 576 -69.63 -73.25 -30.41
N LEU A 577 -69.36 -73.65 -31.63
CA LEU A 577 -70.38 -73.98 -32.63
C LEU A 577 -71.40 -75.06 -32.18
N GLU A 578 -71.01 -75.90 -31.19
CA GLU A 578 -71.87 -76.94 -30.58
C GLU A 578 -73.02 -76.32 -29.71
N LEU A 579 -72.95 -75.09 -29.39
CA LEU A 579 -73.94 -74.35 -28.59
C LEU A 579 -74.87 -73.45 -29.44
N GLU A 580 -74.58 -73.22 -30.73
CA GLU A 580 -75.39 -72.51 -31.69
C GLU A 580 -76.54 -73.43 -32.19
#